data_ece21e8ee29501e9492a7943fb40b088
#
_entry.id   ece21e8ee29501e9492a7943fb40b088
#
_cell.length_a   1.000
_cell.length_b   1.000
_cell.length_c   1.000
_cell.angle_alpha   90.00
_cell.angle_beta   90.00
_cell.angle_gamma   90.00
#
_symmetry.space_group_name_H-M   'P 1'
#
loop_
_entity.id
_entity.type
_entity.pdbx_description
1 polymer ?
#
loop_
_entity_poly.entity_id
_entity_poly.type
_entity_poly.pdbx_seq_one_letter_code
_entity_poly.pdbx_strand_id
1 'polypeptide(L)'
;IGTAKKRLEDNPNLKGVLYTVGNEQDYHFKVLFLILSKLGYSWADSFYHLSYGMVDLPTGKMKSREGTIVDADDLIEQMNITASKITKEHGKIDGMNISERDKLFRIIGLGALKYYILKVDPKKRILFDPEASVDFNGNTGPFYSICICPNTIINQ
;
A
#
# COMPACT_ATOMS: atom_id res chain seq x y z
N ILE A 1 18.38 -13.06 14.46
CA ILE A 1 19.54 -13.66 13.76
C ILE A 1 19.15 -15.00 13.17
N GLY A 2 18.65 -15.95 13.97
CA GLY A 2 18.28 -17.29 13.50
C GLY A 2 17.33 -17.30 12.32
N THR A 3 16.26 -16.50 12.36
CA THR A 3 15.29 -16.38 11.28
C THR A 3 15.92 -15.86 9.97
N ALA A 4 16.82 -14.88 10.08
CA ALA A 4 17.51 -14.33 8.91
C ALA A 4 18.40 -15.38 8.23
N LYS A 5 19.17 -16.13 9.04
CA LYS A 5 20.00 -17.24 8.57
C LYS A 5 19.16 -18.33 7.92
N LYS A 6 18.10 -18.77 8.59
CA LYS A 6 17.19 -19.81 8.10
C LYS A 6 16.56 -19.48 6.75
N ARG A 7 16.15 -18.21 6.53
CA ARG A 7 15.60 -17.78 5.25
C ARG A 7 16.55 -17.99 4.08
N LEU A 8 17.85 -17.77 4.29
CA LEU A 8 18.85 -17.98 3.24
C LEU A 8 19.19 -19.45 3.05
N GLU A 9 19.23 -20.20 4.14
CA GLU A 9 19.41 -21.66 4.07
C GLU A 9 18.30 -22.34 3.29
N ASP A 10 17.05 -21.92 3.53
CA ASP A 10 15.87 -22.46 2.85
C ASP A 10 15.76 -21.96 1.39
N ASN A 11 16.44 -20.87 1.05
CA ASN A 11 16.37 -20.26 -0.28
C ASN A 11 17.78 -19.88 -0.79
N PRO A 12 18.61 -20.84 -1.17
CA PRO A 12 20.04 -20.62 -1.48
C PRO A 12 20.28 -19.72 -2.70
N ASN A 13 19.28 -19.51 -3.54
CA ASN A 13 19.38 -18.67 -4.74
C ASN A 13 19.01 -17.20 -4.52
N LEU A 14 18.68 -16.81 -3.27
CA LEU A 14 18.36 -15.42 -2.95
C LEU A 14 19.58 -14.53 -3.09
N LYS A 15 19.41 -13.43 -3.82
CA LYS A 15 20.44 -12.38 -3.97
C LYS A 15 20.39 -11.33 -2.86
N GLY A 16 19.30 -11.30 -2.10
CA GLY A 16 19.09 -10.36 -0.99
C GLY A 16 17.73 -10.55 -0.35
N VAL A 17 17.50 -9.85 0.76
CA VAL A 17 16.24 -9.88 1.51
C VAL A 17 15.78 -8.46 1.78
N LEU A 18 14.54 -8.17 1.39
CA LEU A 18 13.88 -6.90 1.65
C LEU A 18 12.89 -7.07 2.80
N TYR A 19 13.08 -6.30 3.87
CA TYR A 19 12.14 -6.23 4.99
C TYR A 19 11.29 -4.98 4.88
N THR A 20 10.01 -5.14 4.54
CA THR A 20 9.03 -4.03 4.52
C THR A 20 8.38 -3.94 5.89
N VAL A 21 8.88 -3.03 6.73
CA VAL A 21 8.47 -2.88 8.13
C VAL A 21 8.45 -1.39 8.52
N GLY A 22 7.58 -1.00 9.42
CA GLY A 22 7.45 0.38 9.88
C GLY A 22 8.74 0.94 10.50
N ASN A 23 8.89 2.25 10.41
CA ASN A 23 10.07 3.00 10.85
C ASN A 23 10.36 2.87 12.35
N GLU A 24 9.41 2.43 13.15
CA GLU A 24 9.60 2.11 14.57
C GLU A 24 10.66 1.03 14.79
N GLN A 25 10.93 0.20 13.76
CA GLN A 25 11.91 -0.88 13.80
C GLN A 25 13.27 -0.51 13.16
N ASP A 26 13.48 0.75 12.77
CA ASP A 26 14.71 1.20 12.11
C ASP A 26 15.98 0.83 12.90
N TYR A 27 15.98 1.10 14.20
CA TYR A 27 17.10 0.78 15.07
C TYR A 27 17.32 -0.73 15.16
N HIS A 28 16.25 -1.50 15.29
CA HIS A 28 16.32 -2.96 15.36
C HIS A 28 16.98 -3.55 14.11
N PHE A 29 16.58 -3.13 12.92
CA PHE A 29 17.18 -3.63 11.67
C PHE A 29 18.63 -3.17 11.48
N LYS A 30 18.97 -1.94 11.85
CA LYS A 30 20.35 -1.47 11.83
C LYS A 30 21.26 -2.36 12.70
N VAL A 31 20.81 -2.67 13.92
CA VAL A 31 21.56 -3.53 14.84
C VAL A 31 21.62 -4.96 14.31
N LEU A 32 20.53 -5.50 13.79
CA LEU A 32 20.49 -6.83 13.19
C LEU A 32 21.53 -6.97 12.07
N PHE A 33 21.54 -6.06 11.11
CA PHE A 33 22.46 -6.11 9.96
C PHE A 33 23.91 -5.95 10.40
N LEU A 34 24.17 -5.05 11.37
CA LEU A 34 25.50 -4.89 11.94
C LEU A 34 26.01 -6.17 12.63
N ILE A 35 25.15 -6.85 13.39
CA ILE A 35 25.51 -8.11 14.05
C ILE A 35 25.79 -9.19 13.01
N LEU A 36 24.97 -9.32 11.99
CA LEU A 36 25.18 -10.30 10.91
C LEU A 36 26.51 -10.07 10.20
N SER A 37 26.82 -8.81 9.88
CA SER A 37 28.12 -8.43 9.29
C SER A 37 29.29 -8.76 10.22
N LYS A 38 29.19 -8.44 11.52
CA LYS A 38 30.27 -8.76 12.52
C LYS A 38 30.43 -10.27 12.76
N LEU A 39 29.40 -11.07 12.53
CA LEU A 39 29.48 -12.53 12.57
C LEU A 39 30.09 -13.13 11.30
N GLY A 40 30.48 -12.30 10.32
CA GLY A 40 31.15 -12.73 9.11
C GLY A 40 30.23 -13.27 8.01
N TYR A 41 28.93 -13.00 8.08
CA TYR A 41 28.03 -13.38 7.01
C TYR A 41 28.17 -12.42 5.82
N SER A 42 28.77 -12.89 4.72
CA SER A 42 29.02 -12.12 3.50
C SER A 42 27.75 -11.57 2.83
N TRP A 43 26.61 -12.21 3.06
CA TRP A 43 25.31 -11.78 2.55
C TRP A 43 24.62 -10.70 3.40
N ALA A 44 25.21 -10.28 4.52
CA ALA A 44 24.60 -9.28 5.40
C ALA A 44 24.34 -7.94 4.69
N ASP A 45 25.21 -7.57 3.75
CA ASP A 45 25.13 -6.32 2.98
C ASP A 45 24.01 -6.36 1.90
N SER A 46 23.47 -7.54 1.60
CA SER A 46 22.34 -7.69 0.68
C SER A 46 20.97 -7.66 1.37
N PHE A 47 20.96 -7.35 2.66
CA PHE A 47 19.73 -7.14 3.43
C PHE A 47 19.36 -5.67 3.46
N TYR A 48 18.08 -5.39 3.22
CA TYR A 48 17.57 -4.03 3.17
C TYR A 48 16.29 -3.90 3.99
N HIS A 49 16.20 -2.85 4.79
CA HIS A 49 14.98 -2.46 5.48
C HIS A 49 14.30 -1.34 4.69
N LEU A 50 13.21 -1.68 4.01
CA LEU A 50 12.29 -0.72 3.43
C LEU A 50 11.40 -0.20 4.56
N SER A 51 11.92 0.85 5.21
CA SER A 51 11.23 1.54 6.29
C SER A 51 10.10 2.40 5.75
N TYR A 52 8.92 2.31 6.36
CA TYR A 52 7.80 3.18 6.01
C TYR A 52 7.24 3.91 7.24
N GLY A 53 6.74 5.13 7.01
CA GLY A 53 6.03 5.92 8.00
C GLY A 53 4.65 5.38 8.29
N MET A 54 4.11 5.75 9.45
CA MET A 54 2.76 5.35 9.83
C MET A 54 1.71 6.01 8.93
N VAL A 55 0.65 5.26 8.64
CA VAL A 55 -0.55 5.76 7.97
C VAL A 55 -1.61 6.00 9.04
N ASP A 56 -2.04 7.24 9.21
CA ASP A 56 -3.11 7.62 10.11
C ASP A 56 -4.41 7.85 9.31
N LEU A 57 -5.54 7.62 9.95
CA LEU A 57 -6.85 8.00 9.42
C LEU A 57 -7.34 9.30 10.08
N PRO A 58 -8.24 10.08 9.45
CA PRO A 58 -8.85 11.27 10.03
C PRO A 58 -9.56 10.99 11.36
N THR A 59 -10.03 9.77 11.56
CA THR A 59 -10.69 9.31 12.79
C THR A 59 -9.73 9.10 13.97
N GLY A 60 -8.42 9.26 13.78
CA GLY A 60 -7.40 9.18 14.82
C GLY A 60 -6.28 8.18 14.55
N LYS A 61 -5.31 8.13 15.48
CA LYS A 61 -4.18 7.20 15.38
C LYS A 61 -4.65 5.77 15.59
N MET A 62 -4.22 4.89 14.69
CA MET A 62 -4.34 3.45 14.89
C MET A 62 -3.50 3.02 16.10
N LYS A 63 -4.14 2.78 17.23
CA LYS A 63 -3.47 2.22 18.41
C LYS A 63 -4.00 0.83 18.69
N SER A 64 -3.12 -0.16 18.56
CA SER A 64 -3.46 -1.57 18.76
C SER A 64 -3.99 -1.89 20.17
N ARG A 65 -3.66 -1.06 21.17
CA ARG A 65 -4.09 -1.26 22.56
C ARG A 65 -5.49 -0.71 22.88
N GLU A 66 -6.07 0.10 22.01
CA GLU A 66 -7.35 0.77 22.21
C GLU A 66 -8.45 0.27 21.25
N GLY A 67 -8.20 -0.81 20.50
CA GLY A 67 -9.21 -1.42 19.62
C GLY A 67 -9.54 -0.64 18.33
N THR A 68 -8.75 0.40 18.02
CA THR A 68 -8.92 1.23 16.80
C THR A 68 -7.94 0.83 15.69
N ILE A 69 -7.71 -0.46 15.53
CA ILE A 69 -6.96 -0.96 14.36
C ILE A 69 -7.95 -1.04 13.21
N VAL A 70 -7.62 -0.39 12.10
CA VAL A 70 -8.29 -0.65 10.83
C VAL A 70 -7.48 -1.72 10.13
N ASP A 71 -8.09 -2.85 9.87
CA ASP A 71 -7.49 -3.92 9.09
C ASP A 71 -7.29 -3.45 7.64
N ALA A 72 -6.26 -3.96 6.98
CA ALA A 72 -6.00 -3.65 5.58
C ALA A 72 -7.17 -4.07 4.67
N ASP A 73 -7.80 -5.19 4.98
CA ASP A 73 -8.96 -5.69 4.24
C ASP A 73 -10.17 -4.77 4.43
N ASP A 74 -10.42 -4.27 5.66
CA ASP A 74 -11.47 -3.28 5.93
C ASP A 74 -11.23 -1.98 5.19
N LEU A 75 -9.97 -1.52 5.12
CA LEU A 75 -9.61 -0.33 4.38
C LEU A 75 -9.84 -0.50 2.87
N ILE A 76 -9.48 -1.65 2.31
CA ILE A 76 -9.73 -1.98 0.90
C ILE A 76 -11.24 -1.99 0.63
N GLU A 77 -12.05 -2.55 1.51
CA GLU A 77 -13.51 -2.57 1.36
C GLU A 77 -14.10 -1.16 1.45
N GLN A 78 -13.67 -0.33 2.38
CA GLN A 78 -14.06 1.08 2.45
C GLN A 78 -13.73 1.82 1.16
N MET A 79 -12.56 1.55 0.57
CA MET A 79 -12.18 2.13 -0.71
C MET A 79 -13.08 1.69 -1.85
N ASN A 80 -13.51 0.43 -1.88
CA ASN A 80 -14.45 -0.09 -2.86
C ASN A 80 -15.82 0.61 -2.74
N ILE A 81 -16.31 0.77 -1.51
CA ILE A 81 -17.59 1.48 -1.23
C ILE A 81 -17.49 2.94 -1.67
N THR A 82 -16.41 3.63 -1.31
CA THR A 82 -16.18 5.03 -1.68
C THR A 82 -16.08 5.19 -3.20
N ALA A 83 -15.33 4.32 -3.87
CA ALA A 83 -15.23 4.31 -5.33
C ALA A 83 -16.59 4.07 -6.00
N SER A 84 -17.40 3.14 -5.47
CA SER A 84 -18.75 2.87 -5.96
C SER A 84 -19.63 4.11 -5.86
N LYS A 85 -19.60 4.80 -4.70
CA LYS A 85 -20.40 6.02 -4.49
C LYS A 85 -20.03 7.12 -5.49
N ILE A 86 -18.75 7.47 -5.55
CA ILE A 86 -18.25 8.55 -6.41
C ILE A 86 -18.45 8.20 -7.89
N THR A 87 -18.21 6.96 -8.30
CA THR A 87 -18.38 6.53 -9.69
C THR A 87 -19.85 6.58 -10.10
N LYS A 88 -20.80 6.25 -9.21
CA LYS A 88 -22.25 6.38 -9.49
C LYS A 88 -22.68 7.83 -9.63
N GLU A 89 -22.07 8.74 -8.88
CA GLU A 89 -22.39 10.19 -8.94
C GLU A 89 -21.84 10.85 -10.21
N HIS A 90 -20.67 10.44 -10.68
CA HIS A 90 -19.94 11.11 -11.75
C HIS A 90 -19.72 10.26 -13.01
N GLY A 91 -19.86 8.95 -12.91
CA GLY A 91 -19.54 8.00 -13.97
C GLY A 91 -20.76 7.53 -14.77
N LYS A 92 -20.57 7.34 -16.08
CA LYS A 92 -21.53 6.63 -16.92
C LYS A 92 -21.28 5.12 -16.80
N ILE A 93 -21.99 4.48 -15.88
CA ILE A 93 -21.93 3.01 -15.68
C ILE A 93 -23.15 2.30 -16.27
N ASP A 94 -23.93 3.02 -17.09
CA ASP A 94 -25.11 2.48 -17.76
C ASP A 94 -24.70 1.40 -18.77
N GLY A 95 -25.38 0.27 -18.71
CA GLY A 95 -25.09 -0.88 -19.59
C GLY A 95 -24.13 -1.92 -19.01
N MET A 96 -23.39 -1.63 -17.93
CA MET A 96 -22.54 -2.61 -17.25
C MET A 96 -23.36 -3.55 -16.38
N ASN A 97 -23.04 -4.83 -16.39
CA ASN A 97 -23.60 -5.79 -15.43
C ASN A 97 -23.01 -5.62 -14.01
N ILE A 98 -23.60 -6.26 -13.02
CA ILE A 98 -23.20 -6.13 -11.61
C ILE A 98 -21.73 -6.54 -11.41
N SER A 99 -21.32 -7.65 -11.99
CA SER A 99 -19.95 -8.17 -11.84
C SER A 99 -18.91 -7.24 -12.47
N GLU A 100 -19.21 -6.61 -13.59
CA GLU A 100 -18.34 -5.61 -14.22
C GLU A 100 -18.20 -4.36 -13.38
N ARG A 101 -19.30 -3.89 -12.78
CA ARG A 101 -19.32 -2.73 -11.88
C ARG A 101 -18.48 -3.00 -10.63
N ASP A 102 -18.64 -4.15 -10.01
CA ASP A 102 -17.86 -4.52 -8.81
C ASP A 102 -16.37 -4.60 -9.11
N LYS A 103 -16.02 -5.18 -10.25
CA LYS A 103 -14.64 -5.24 -10.72
C LYS A 103 -14.07 -3.84 -10.96
N LEU A 104 -14.85 -2.95 -11.59
CA LEU A 104 -14.45 -1.56 -11.83
C LEU A 104 -14.21 -0.80 -10.52
N PHE A 105 -15.15 -0.90 -9.58
CA PHE A 105 -15.02 -0.23 -8.28
C PHE A 105 -13.78 -0.70 -7.51
N ARG A 106 -13.51 -2.00 -7.56
CA ARG A 106 -12.30 -2.57 -6.96
C ARG A 106 -11.01 -2.05 -7.60
N ILE A 107 -10.98 -1.95 -8.92
CA ILE A 107 -9.81 -1.40 -9.64
C ILE A 107 -9.60 0.06 -9.27
N ILE A 108 -10.65 0.87 -9.27
CA ILE A 108 -10.60 2.30 -8.92
C ILE A 108 -10.18 2.47 -7.45
N GLY A 109 -10.85 1.78 -6.53
CA GLY A 109 -10.58 1.89 -5.09
C GLY A 109 -9.16 1.47 -4.73
N LEU A 110 -8.70 0.31 -5.22
CA LEU A 110 -7.36 -0.19 -4.96
C LEU A 110 -6.28 0.67 -5.65
N GLY A 111 -6.55 1.16 -6.86
CA GLY A 111 -5.67 2.07 -7.57
C GLY A 111 -5.51 3.40 -6.85
N ALA A 112 -6.61 3.97 -6.34
CA ALA A 112 -6.61 5.19 -5.55
C ALA A 112 -5.81 5.03 -4.25
N LEU A 113 -6.04 3.94 -3.51
CA LEU A 113 -5.33 3.63 -2.28
C LEU A 113 -3.82 3.53 -2.52
N LYS A 114 -3.41 2.70 -3.48
CA LYS A 114 -2.00 2.51 -3.82
C LYS A 114 -1.33 3.81 -4.24
N TYR A 115 -1.97 4.58 -5.11
CA TYR A 115 -1.43 5.83 -5.58
C TYR A 115 -1.28 6.84 -4.43
N TYR A 116 -2.30 6.98 -3.58
CA TYR A 116 -2.27 7.91 -2.46
C TYR A 116 -1.11 7.63 -1.49
N ILE A 117 -0.87 6.37 -1.20
CA ILE A 117 0.24 5.95 -0.33
C ILE A 117 1.60 6.14 -1.03
N LEU A 118 1.70 5.77 -2.31
CA LEU A 118 2.98 5.76 -3.03
C LEU A 118 3.41 7.13 -3.57
N LYS A 119 2.51 8.10 -3.69
CA LYS A 119 2.86 9.46 -4.16
C LYS A 119 3.68 10.27 -3.15
N VAL A 120 3.77 9.81 -1.92
CA VAL A 120 4.51 10.45 -0.82
C VAL A 120 5.77 9.63 -0.54
N ASP A 121 6.83 10.29 -0.04
CA ASP A 121 8.02 9.60 0.46
C ASP A 121 7.60 8.52 1.48
N PRO A 122 7.96 7.25 1.27
CA PRO A 122 7.56 6.15 2.15
C PRO A 122 7.90 6.39 3.63
N LYS A 123 8.98 7.12 3.92
CA LYS A 123 9.42 7.41 5.30
C LYS A 123 8.57 8.45 6.01
N LYS A 124 7.76 9.20 5.28
CA LYS A 124 6.89 10.22 5.87
C LYS A 124 5.62 9.59 6.42
N ARG A 125 5.11 10.21 7.48
CA ARG A 125 3.80 9.90 8.01
C ARG A 125 2.72 10.41 7.07
N ILE A 126 1.70 9.61 6.80
CA ILE A 126 0.62 9.92 5.87
C ILE A 126 -0.69 9.99 6.66
N LEU A 127 -1.44 11.06 6.48
CA LEU A 127 -2.85 11.11 6.85
C LEU A 127 -3.65 10.66 5.62
N PHE A 128 -4.22 9.47 5.70
CA PHE A 128 -4.97 8.89 4.59
C PHE A 128 -6.44 9.30 4.66
N ASP A 129 -6.91 9.93 3.61
CA ASP A 129 -8.31 10.33 3.43
C ASP A 129 -8.91 9.50 2.27
N PRO A 130 -9.87 8.60 2.56
CA PRO A 130 -10.51 7.77 1.55
C PRO A 130 -11.23 8.57 0.46
N GLU A 131 -11.97 9.63 0.83
CA GLU A 131 -12.73 10.44 -0.13
C GLU A 131 -11.79 11.25 -1.03
N ALA A 132 -10.81 11.92 -0.46
CA ALA A 132 -9.82 12.67 -1.22
C ALA A 132 -8.94 11.78 -2.13
N SER A 133 -8.79 10.51 -1.81
CA SER A 133 -7.97 9.59 -2.61
C SER A 133 -8.66 9.12 -3.90
N VAL A 134 -9.99 9.10 -3.93
CA VAL A 134 -10.82 8.63 -5.07
C VAL A 134 -11.32 9.80 -5.93
N ASP A 135 -11.00 11.05 -5.58
CA ASP A 135 -11.40 12.22 -6.37
C ASP A 135 -10.89 12.10 -7.82
N PHE A 136 -11.79 12.31 -8.78
CA PHE A 136 -11.45 12.34 -10.20
C PHE A 136 -10.81 13.65 -10.66
N ASN A 137 -10.80 14.66 -9.80
CA ASN A 137 -10.16 15.96 -10.06
C ASN A 137 -8.90 16.07 -9.22
N GLY A 138 -7.76 16.23 -9.86
CA GLY A 138 -6.52 16.50 -9.17
C GLY A 138 -5.49 15.34 -9.19
N ASN A 139 -4.57 15.37 -8.23
CA ASN A 139 -3.45 14.42 -8.19
C ASN A 139 -3.85 13.11 -7.49
N THR A 140 -4.65 12.30 -8.17
CA THR A 140 -5.23 11.05 -7.67
C THR A 140 -5.02 9.89 -8.65
N GLY A 141 -5.08 8.67 -8.15
CA GLY A 141 -4.97 7.46 -8.98
C GLY A 141 -6.02 7.39 -10.09
N PRO A 142 -7.32 7.60 -9.80
CA PRO A 142 -8.37 7.63 -10.81
C PRO A 142 -8.15 8.68 -11.90
N PHE A 143 -7.73 9.90 -11.54
CA PHE A 143 -7.41 10.96 -12.51
C PHE A 143 -6.36 10.52 -13.51
N TYR A 144 -5.23 9.96 -13.03
CA TYR A 144 -4.18 9.48 -13.93
C TYR A 144 -4.61 8.28 -14.77
N SER A 145 -5.42 7.39 -14.21
CA SER A 145 -5.95 6.25 -14.97
C SER A 145 -6.80 6.69 -16.14
N ILE A 146 -7.62 7.72 -15.98
CA ILE A 146 -8.42 8.32 -17.07
C ILE A 146 -7.52 9.02 -18.09
N CYS A 147 -6.51 9.76 -17.64
CA CYS A 147 -5.60 10.48 -18.54
C CYS A 147 -4.73 9.56 -19.39
N ILE A 148 -4.30 8.41 -18.83
CA ILE A 148 -3.40 7.47 -19.52
C ILE A 148 -4.18 6.51 -20.44
N CYS A 149 -5.41 6.17 -20.12
CA CYS A 149 -6.25 5.22 -20.86
C CYS A 149 -7.60 5.82 -21.26
N PRO A 150 -7.65 6.93 -22.01
CA PRO A 150 -8.91 7.58 -22.34
C PRO A 150 -9.86 6.71 -23.18
N ASN A 151 -9.34 5.70 -23.88
CA ASN A 151 -10.13 4.85 -24.78
C ASN A 151 -10.44 3.44 -24.25
N THR A 152 -9.83 3.00 -23.15
CA THR A 152 -9.97 1.61 -22.70
C THR A 152 -11.10 1.46 -21.64
N ILE A 153 -11.48 2.54 -20.98
CA ILE A 153 -12.51 2.54 -19.94
C ILE A 153 -13.88 2.95 -20.52
N ILE A 154 -13.90 3.62 -21.67
CA ILE A 154 -15.11 4.22 -22.25
C ILE A 154 -15.70 3.36 -23.39
N ASN A 155 -14.95 2.45 -23.99
CA ASN A 155 -15.33 1.68 -25.19
C ASN A 155 -15.30 0.14 -25.02
N GLN A 156 -15.47 -0.36 -23.82
CA GLN A 156 -15.77 -1.80 -23.63
C GLN A 156 -17.10 -1.98 -22.92
#